data_a52693505d27eb420bf71d862cce1a13
#
_entry.id   a52693505d27eb420bf71d862cce1a13
#
_cell.length_a   1.000
_cell.length_b   1.000
_cell.length_c   1.000
_cell.angle_alpha   90.00
_cell.angle_beta   90.00
_cell.angle_gamma   90.00
#
_symmetry.space_group_name_H-M   'P 1'
#
loop_
_entity.id
_entity.type
_entity.pdbx_description
1 polymer ?
#
loop_
_entity_poly.entity_id
_entity_poly.type
_entity_poly.pdbx_seq_one_letter_code
_entity_poly.pdbx_strand_id
1 'polypeptide(L)'
;DIKGIVHNHATYSDGLHTLKEMSEYVRQSGFEYFLVSDHSKSAGYAGGLKESRVEEQWSEINRLNEGYKDSFRVFKGIESDILGDGSLDYDEEILKGFDAVIASVHSILNMDENKATSRLIRAIENPFTRILGHPTGRLLLTRPGYPINHKKVIDACAANNVVIELNANPQRLDIDWNWIPYCMEKGIKIAINPDAHSMEAIHYIKWGVAVARKGGLTPDMCLNTLSKQEFIDWLSQK
;
A
#
# COMPACT_ATOMS: atom_id res chain seq x y z
N ASP A 1 -10.48 -12.51 -10.13
CA ASP A 1 -10.70 -11.07 -10.46
C ASP A 1 -9.46 -10.21 -10.20
N ILE A 2 -8.58 -10.59 -9.26
CA ILE A 2 -7.36 -9.82 -8.95
C ILE A 2 -6.38 -9.88 -10.12
N LYS A 3 -5.94 -8.72 -10.59
CA LYS A 3 -5.03 -8.53 -11.72
C LYS A 3 -3.62 -8.14 -11.31
N GLY A 4 -3.48 -7.40 -10.22
CA GLY A 4 -2.20 -6.91 -9.77
C GLY A 4 -1.98 -7.00 -8.28
N ILE A 5 -0.72 -7.05 -7.89
CA ILE A 5 -0.27 -7.15 -6.50
C ILE A 5 0.39 -5.83 -6.11
N VAL A 6 -0.14 -5.21 -5.07
CA VAL A 6 0.28 -3.92 -4.54
C VAL A 6 0.69 -4.09 -3.09
N HIS A 7 1.59 -3.25 -2.59
CA HIS A 7 2.16 -3.27 -1.24
C HIS A 7 2.97 -4.54 -0.95
N ASN A 8 4.25 -4.48 -1.31
CA ASN A 8 5.17 -5.62 -1.16
C ASN A 8 6.60 -5.12 -0.93
N HIS A 9 7.38 -5.93 -0.23
CA HIS A 9 8.75 -5.65 0.17
C HIS A 9 9.74 -6.60 -0.49
N ALA A 10 10.91 -6.09 -0.81
CA ALA A 10 12.04 -6.83 -1.37
C ALA A 10 13.27 -6.68 -0.46
N THR A 11 14.41 -7.25 -0.85
CA THR A 11 15.67 -7.09 -0.11
C THR A 11 16.24 -5.67 -0.11
N TYR A 12 15.55 -4.73 -0.72
CA TYR A 12 15.85 -3.31 -0.56
C TYR A 12 15.53 -2.83 0.86
N SER A 13 14.47 -3.35 1.49
CA SER A 13 14.19 -3.19 2.92
C SER A 13 14.29 -4.53 3.66
N ASP A 14 13.21 -5.05 4.17
CA ASP A 14 13.15 -6.26 5.00
C ASP A 14 12.49 -7.48 4.34
N GLY A 15 12.25 -7.41 3.04
CA GLY A 15 11.80 -8.57 2.27
C GLY A 15 12.88 -9.65 2.18
N LEU A 16 12.45 -10.90 2.09
CA LEU A 16 13.34 -12.08 2.05
C LEU A 16 13.91 -12.39 0.66
N HIS A 17 13.33 -11.83 -0.39
CA HIS A 17 13.68 -12.11 -1.78
C HIS A 17 14.01 -10.83 -2.52
N THR A 18 14.87 -10.93 -3.53
CA THR A 18 15.22 -9.80 -4.38
C THR A 18 14.01 -9.27 -5.13
N LEU A 19 14.06 -8.00 -5.53
CA LEU A 19 13.01 -7.41 -6.36
C LEU A 19 12.73 -8.23 -7.62
N LYS A 20 13.78 -8.74 -8.26
CA LYS A 20 13.66 -9.61 -9.43
C LYS A 20 12.93 -10.91 -9.11
N GLU A 21 13.27 -11.59 -8.02
CA GLU A 21 12.61 -12.85 -7.62
C GLU A 21 11.14 -12.62 -7.29
N MET A 22 10.83 -11.57 -6.52
CA MET A 22 9.44 -11.20 -6.18
C MET A 22 8.62 -10.89 -7.44
N SER A 23 9.13 -10.05 -8.32
CA SER A 23 8.42 -9.65 -9.54
C SER A 23 8.21 -10.81 -10.51
N GLU A 24 9.21 -11.67 -10.66
CA GLU A 24 9.11 -12.87 -11.51
C GLU A 24 8.11 -13.88 -10.94
N TYR A 25 8.09 -14.06 -9.63
CA TYR A 25 7.11 -14.92 -8.96
C TYR A 25 5.67 -14.43 -9.16
N VAL A 26 5.44 -13.12 -9.02
CA VAL A 26 4.12 -12.51 -9.26
C VAL A 26 3.71 -12.68 -10.72
N ARG A 27 4.64 -12.44 -11.68
CA ARG A 27 4.40 -12.65 -13.11
C ARG A 27 4.03 -14.10 -13.43
N GLN A 28 4.80 -15.08 -12.91
CA GLN A 28 4.55 -16.51 -13.12
C GLN A 28 3.25 -17.00 -12.45
N SER A 29 2.81 -16.30 -11.40
CA SER A 29 1.51 -16.55 -10.75
C SER A 29 0.32 -16.01 -11.56
N GLY A 30 0.55 -15.40 -12.73
CA GLY A 30 -0.49 -14.96 -13.66
C GLY A 30 -1.05 -13.56 -13.40
N PHE A 31 -0.40 -12.76 -12.57
CA PHE A 31 -0.77 -11.36 -12.37
C PHE A 31 -0.18 -10.47 -13.48
N GLU A 32 -0.84 -9.34 -13.74
CA GLU A 32 -0.49 -8.43 -14.83
C GLU A 32 0.54 -7.37 -14.41
N TYR A 33 0.60 -7.05 -13.10
CA TYR A 33 1.52 -6.05 -12.56
C TYR A 33 1.87 -6.27 -11.08
N PHE A 34 2.94 -5.63 -10.68
CA PHE A 34 3.49 -5.66 -9.33
C PHE A 34 3.92 -4.25 -8.92
N LEU A 35 3.48 -3.77 -7.77
CA LEU A 35 3.97 -2.54 -7.17
C LEU A 35 4.81 -2.91 -5.95
N VAL A 36 6.14 -2.72 -6.05
CA VAL A 36 7.04 -2.83 -4.90
C VAL A 36 6.93 -1.56 -4.07
N SER A 37 6.96 -1.70 -2.75
CA SER A 37 6.80 -0.58 -1.83
C SER A 37 7.63 -0.81 -0.56
N ASP A 38 8.93 -0.95 -0.74
CA ASP A 38 9.87 -1.09 0.38
C ASP A 38 9.72 0.08 1.37
N HIS A 39 10.13 -0.12 2.61
CA HIS A 39 10.01 0.88 3.67
C HIS A 39 10.85 2.12 3.42
N SER A 40 10.31 3.29 3.78
CA SER A 40 11.02 4.56 3.71
C SER A 40 12.08 4.72 4.80
N LYS A 41 12.92 5.75 4.69
CA LYS A 41 14.18 5.92 5.44
C LYS A 41 14.05 5.91 6.96
N SER A 42 12.93 6.37 7.52
CA SER A 42 12.73 6.39 8.98
C SER A 42 12.46 5.02 9.59
N ALA A 43 12.07 4.03 8.78
CA ALA A 43 11.91 2.64 9.20
C ALA A 43 13.26 1.93 9.36
N GLY A 44 14.14 2.46 10.21
CA GLY A 44 15.50 1.92 10.42
C GLY A 44 15.52 0.45 10.87
N TYR A 45 14.50 -0.01 11.59
CA TYR A 45 14.34 -1.39 12.03
C TYR A 45 14.10 -2.37 10.85
N ALA A 46 13.55 -1.87 9.74
CA ALA A 46 13.26 -2.62 8.52
C ALA A 46 14.26 -2.32 7.38
N GLY A 47 15.39 -1.66 7.67
CA GLY A 47 16.36 -1.31 6.64
C GLY A 47 15.87 -0.26 5.64
N GLY A 48 15.00 0.65 6.07
CA GLY A 48 14.34 1.64 5.22
C GLY A 48 15.26 2.38 4.26
N LEU A 49 14.76 2.67 3.06
CA LEU A 49 15.55 3.18 1.94
C LEU A 49 15.97 4.63 2.15
N LYS A 50 17.26 4.89 2.10
CA LYS A 50 17.79 6.24 1.88
C LYS A 50 17.63 6.62 0.39
N GLU A 51 17.69 7.90 0.08
CA GLU A 51 17.45 8.44 -1.27
C GLU A 51 18.31 7.76 -2.35
N SER A 52 19.60 7.50 -2.07
CA SER A 52 20.49 6.80 -3.00
C SER A 52 20.03 5.37 -3.32
N ARG A 53 19.47 4.66 -2.31
CA ARG A 53 18.92 3.32 -2.50
C ARG A 53 17.60 3.33 -3.28
N VAL A 54 16.81 4.40 -3.15
CA VAL A 54 15.61 4.62 -3.98
C VAL A 54 15.98 4.71 -5.46
N GLU A 55 17.02 5.47 -5.80
CA GLU A 55 17.52 5.60 -7.18
C GLU A 55 18.06 4.27 -7.74
N GLU A 56 18.77 3.49 -6.92
CA GLU A 56 19.22 2.14 -7.29
C GLU A 56 18.03 1.22 -7.61
N GLN A 57 16.99 1.24 -6.76
CA GLN A 57 15.79 0.44 -6.97
C GLN A 57 15.05 0.86 -8.25
N TRP A 58 14.89 2.16 -8.49
CA TRP A 58 14.26 2.65 -9.72
C TRP A 58 15.03 2.21 -10.98
N SER A 59 16.36 2.21 -10.91
CA SER A 59 17.20 1.74 -12.01
C SER A 59 17.01 0.24 -12.26
N GLU A 60 16.86 -0.58 -11.21
CA GLU A 60 16.55 -2.00 -11.35
C GLU A 60 15.15 -2.22 -11.92
N ILE A 61 14.13 -1.48 -11.44
CA ILE A 61 12.75 -1.55 -11.95
C ILE A 61 12.73 -1.25 -13.46
N ASN A 62 13.43 -0.21 -13.90
CA ASN A 62 13.49 0.15 -15.32
C ASN A 62 14.08 -1.00 -16.15
N ARG A 63 15.20 -1.61 -15.71
CA ARG A 63 15.80 -2.76 -16.40
C ARG A 63 14.88 -3.98 -16.45
N LEU A 64 14.15 -4.26 -15.36
CA LEU A 64 13.18 -5.36 -15.31
C LEU A 64 12.05 -5.12 -16.33
N ASN A 65 11.52 -3.90 -16.36
CA ASN A 65 10.45 -3.53 -17.29
C ASN A 65 10.89 -3.60 -18.77
N GLU A 66 12.13 -3.25 -19.09
CA GLU A 66 12.69 -3.47 -20.44
C GLU A 66 12.66 -4.95 -20.82
N GLY A 67 12.97 -5.85 -19.87
CA GLY A 67 12.91 -7.29 -20.07
C GLY A 67 11.50 -7.85 -20.21
N TYR A 68 10.55 -7.36 -19.43
CA TYR A 68 9.15 -7.83 -19.44
C TYR A 68 8.33 -7.27 -20.62
N LYS A 69 8.76 -6.16 -21.18
CA LYS A 69 8.05 -5.45 -22.28
C LYS A 69 6.60 -5.18 -21.87
N ASP A 70 5.65 -5.54 -22.74
CA ASP A 70 4.22 -5.33 -22.50
C ASP A 70 3.54 -6.46 -21.71
N SER A 71 4.27 -7.55 -21.45
CA SER A 71 3.65 -8.73 -20.80
C SER A 71 3.37 -8.56 -19.30
N PHE A 72 4.20 -7.75 -18.64
CA PHE A 72 4.11 -7.51 -17.19
C PHE A 72 4.76 -6.17 -16.86
N ARG A 73 4.36 -5.53 -15.74
CA ARG A 73 4.97 -4.27 -15.31
C ARG A 73 5.22 -4.23 -13.82
N VAL A 74 6.43 -3.79 -13.45
CA VAL A 74 6.79 -3.42 -12.08
C VAL A 74 6.63 -1.92 -11.94
N PHE A 75 5.87 -1.47 -10.94
CA PHE A 75 5.68 -0.06 -10.59
C PHE A 75 6.57 0.34 -9.42
N LYS A 76 7.01 1.60 -9.44
CA LYS A 76 7.82 2.24 -8.39
C LYS A 76 6.91 2.70 -7.27
N GLY A 77 6.86 1.96 -6.18
CA GLY A 77 6.15 2.36 -4.98
C GLY A 77 7.09 2.58 -3.81
N ILE A 78 6.54 3.12 -2.76
CA ILE A 78 7.18 3.25 -1.44
C ILE A 78 6.11 3.11 -0.37
N GLU A 79 6.40 2.38 0.70
CA GLU A 79 5.66 2.50 1.94
C GLU A 79 6.32 3.59 2.79
N SER A 80 5.79 4.81 2.65
CA SER A 80 6.28 5.97 3.40
C SER A 80 5.72 5.97 4.81
N ASP A 81 6.61 6.06 5.80
CA ASP A 81 6.20 6.34 7.16
C ASP A 81 5.42 7.67 7.22
N ILE A 82 4.31 7.65 7.93
CA ILE A 82 3.63 8.86 8.41
C ILE A 82 4.35 9.29 9.68
N LEU A 83 5.08 10.40 9.63
CA LEU A 83 5.84 10.91 10.77
C LEU A 83 4.93 11.38 11.90
N GLY A 84 5.50 11.67 13.06
CA GLY A 84 4.72 12.03 14.26
C GLY A 84 3.82 13.26 14.10
N ASP A 85 4.16 14.15 13.18
CA ASP A 85 3.40 15.35 12.83
C ASP A 85 2.41 15.13 11.66
N GLY A 86 2.40 13.93 11.05
CA GLY A 86 1.56 13.57 9.91
C GLY A 86 2.17 13.85 8.54
N SER A 87 3.40 14.34 8.45
CA SER A 87 4.12 14.46 7.18
C SER A 87 4.61 13.09 6.68
N LEU A 88 4.89 12.99 5.37
CA LEU A 88 5.57 11.84 4.77
C LEU A 88 7.08 11.93 4.98
N ASP A 89 7.76 10.80 4.84
CA ASP A 89 9.16 10.63 5.23
C ASP A 89 10.20 11.17 4.21
N TYR A 90 9.79 11.49 3.00
CA TYR A 90 10.63 12.12 1.98
C TYR A 90 10.14 13.52 1.62
N ASP A 91 11.04 14.32 1.05
CA ASP A 91 10.67 15.58 0.40
C ASP A 91 9.95 15.34 -0.93
N GLU A 92 9.38 16.43 -1.48
CA GLU A 92 8.60 16.36 -2.71
C GLU A 92 9.40 15.88 -3.92
N GLU A 93 10.70 16.16 -3.99
CA GLU A 93 11.53 15.79 -5.14
C GLU A 93 11.63 14.27 -5.27
N ILE A 94 11.80 13.59 -4.15
CA ILE A 94 11.83 12.12 -4.10
C ILE A 94 10.42 11.55 -4.29
N LEU A 95 9.40 12.12 -3.61
CA LEU A 95 8.02 11.61 -3.70
C LEU A 95 7.47 11.65 -5.14
N LYS A 96 7.83 12.64 -5.94
CA LYS A 96 7.46 12.75 -7.37
C LYS A 96 7.97 11.61 -8.25
N GLY A 97 9.04 10.95 -7.85
CA GLY A 97 9.64 9.86 -8.62
C GLY A 97 8.93 8.52 -8.47
N PHE A 98 8.03 8.37 -7.48
CA PHE A 98 7.24 7.16 -7.30
C PHE A 98 5.96 7.19 -8.14
N ASP A 99 5.57 6.03 -8.66
CA ASP A 99 4.27 5.84 -9.30
C ASP A 99 3.14 5.88 -8.26
N ALA A 100 3.37 5.33 -7.06
CA ALA A 100 2.43 5.38 -5.94
C ALA A 100 3.13 5.42 -4.57
N VAL A 101 2.61 6.24 -3.66
CA VAL A 101 3.01 6.29 -2.26
C VAL A 101 1.92 5.66 -1.40
N ILE A 102 2.30 4.66 -0.62
CA ILE A 102 1.48 4.07 0.45
C ILE A 102 1.91 4.74 1.75
N ALA A 103 0.99 5.43 2.41
CA ALA A 103 1.29 6.11 3.67
C ALA A 103 0.86 5.24 4.85
N SER A 104 1.80 4.90 5.74
CA SER A 104 1.59 3.97 6.86
C SER A 104 2.19 4.48 8.16
N VAL A 105 1.61 4.09 9.29
CA VAL A 105 2.13 4.42 10.62
C VAL A 105 2.84 3.23 11.23
N HIS A 106 4.15 3.35 11.48
CA HIS A 106 4.96 2.30 12.11
C HIS A 106 5.54 2.70 13.47
N SER A 107 5.53 3.98 13.81
CA SER A 107 6.10 4.51 15.05
C SER A 107 5.08 5.33 15.83
N ILE A 108 5.36 5.58 17.14
CA ILE A 108 4.50 6.41 18.00
C ILE A 108 3.04 5.91 17.99
N LEU A 109 2.86 4.61 18.20
CA LEU A 109 1.54 3.95 18.15
C LEU A 109 0.64 4.29 19.35
N ASN A 110 1.24 4.74 20.47
CA ASN A 110 0.49 5.13 21.65
C ASN A 110 -0.07 6.56 21.50
N MET A 111 -1.22 6.67 20.88
CA MET A 111 -1.92 7.93 20.60
C MET A 111 -3.37 7.86 21.07
N ASP A 112 -3.94 9.01 21.47
CA ASP A 112 -5.39 9.14 21.57
C ASP A 112 -6.05 9.24 20.17
N GLU A 113 -7.37 9.09 20.14
CA GLU A 113 -8.16 9.09 18.89
C GLU A 113 -7.96 10.39 18.08
N ASN A 114 -7.95 11.55 18.75
CA ASN A 114 -7.83 12.83 18.07
C ASN A 114 -6.45 12.99 17.40
N LYS A 115 -5.40 12.65 18.13
CA LYS A 115 -4.03 12.72 17.62
C LYS A 115 -3.82 11.75 16.46
N ALA A 116 -4.25 10.50 16.60
CA ALA A 116 -4.14 9.50 15.55
C ALA A 116 -4.93 9.90 14.30
N THR A 117 -6.18 10.34 14.48
CA THR A 117 -7.03 10.79 13.37
C THR A 117 -6.42 11.98 12.64
N SER A 118 -5.95 13.00 13.37
CA SER A 118 -5.34 14.19 12.76
C SER A 118 -4.05 13.87 12.02
N ARG A 119 -3.23 12.95 12.56
CA ARG A 119 -1.99 12.47 11.93
C ARG A 119 -2.28 11.79 10.58
N LEU A 120 -3.28 10.90 10.54
CA LEU A 120 -3.67 10.24 9.30
C LEU A 120 -4.25 11.21 8.28
N ILE A 121 -5.13 12.12 8.71
CA ILE A 121 -5.75 13.11 7.81
C ILE A 121 -4.68 13.97 7.16
N ARG A 122 -3.69 14.45 7.91
CA ARG A 122 -2.59 15.24 7.35
C ARG A 122 -1.79 14.47 6.29
N ALA A 123 -1.55 13.18 6.50
CA ALA A 123 -0.88 12.35 5.51
C ALA A 123 -1.75 12.09 4.27
N ILE A 124 -3.07 11.92 4.46
CA ILE A 124 -4.05 11.77 3.38
C ILE A 124 -4.12 13.04 2.51
N GLU A 125 -4.05 14.21 3.12
CA GLU A 125 -4.05 15.51 2.44
C GLU A 125 -2.75 15.80 1.66
N ASN A 126 -1.70 15.01 1.88
CA ASN A 126 -0.48 15.13 1.11
C ASN A 126 -0.74 14.72 -0.37
N PRO A 127 -0.39 15.57 -1.36
CA PRO A 127 -0.73 15.31 -2.77
C PRO A 127 -0.09 14.04 -3.35
N PHE A 128 0.95 13.50 -2.72
CA PHE A 128 1.61 12.28 -3.17
C PHE A 128 1.02 11.00 -2.59
N THR A 129 0.22 11.08 -1.52
CA THR A 129 -0.43 9.89 -0.94
C THR A 129 -1.45 9.31 -1.90
N ARG A 130 -1.27 8.06 -2.32
CA ARG A 130 -2.20 7.33 -3.19
C ARG A 130 -3.01 6.29 -2.43
N ILE A 131 -2.40 5.66 -1.43
CA ILE A 131 -3.01 4.60 -0.64
C ILE A 131 -2.72 4.86 0.83
N LEU A 132 -3.72 4.73 1.68
CA LEU A 132 -3.55 4.67 3.13
C LEU A 132 -3.36 3.21 3.54
N GLY A 133 -2.14 2.86 3.95
CA GLY A 133 -1.76 1.50 4.35
C GLY A 133 -2.26 1.15 5.76
N HIS A 134 -2.64 -0.10 5.99
CA HIS A 134 -3.10 -0.68 7.28
C HIS A 134 -3.53 0.35 8.34
N PRO A 135 -4.70 1.02 8.16
CA PRO A 135 -5.07 2.29 8.80
C PRO A 135 -5.06 2.32 10.31
N THR A 136 -5.20 1.19 10.99
CA THR A 136 -5.22 1.13 12.45
C THR A 136 -3.91 0.59 13.05
N GLY A 137 -3.03 0.01 12.21
CA GLY A 137 -1.80 -0.62 12.67
C GLY A 137 -2.00 -1.81 13.60
N ARG A 138 -3.20 -2.42 13.60
CA ARG A 138 -3.48 -3.59 14.44
C ARG A 138 -2.66 -4.80 14.02
N LEU A 139 -2.33 -5.64 15.01
CA LEU A 139 -1.85 -7.00 14.80
C LEU A 139 -2.74 -7.94 15.58
N LEU A 140 -3.55 -8.72 14.89
CA LEU A 140 -4.52 -9.64 15.47
C LEU A 140 -3.81 -10.61 16.43
N LEU A 141 -4.43 -10.86 17.58
CA LEU A 141 -3.90 -11.68 18.68
C LEU A 141 -2.61 -11.16 19.35
N THR A 142 -2.07 -10.02 18.91
CA THR A 142 -0.81 -9.48 19.44
C THR A 142 -1.00 -8.09 20.05
N ARG A 143 -1.58 -7.14 19.27
CA ARG A 143 -1.82 -5.77 19.75
C ARG A 143 -3.06 -5.18 19.09
N PRO A 144 -3.89 -4.44 19.83
CA PRO A 144 -4.99 -3.67 19.25
C PRO A 144 -4.45 -2.58 18.33
N GLY A 145 -5.25 -2.13 17.37
CA GLY A 145 -4.98 -0.91 16.61
C GLY A 145 -5.00 0.32 17.50
N TYR A 146 -4.31 1.38 17.12
CA TYR A 146 -4.51 2.68 17.75
C TYR A 146 -5.91 3.21 17.41
N PRO A 147 -6.53 3.96 18.34
CA PRO A 147 -7.89 4.45 18.13
C PRO A 147 -7.92 5.55 17.06
N ILE A 148 -8.85 5.43 16.09
CA ILE A 148 -9.09 6.46 15.08
C ILE A 148 -10.58 6.72 14.91
N ASN A 149 -10.94 7.92 14.49
CA ASN A 149 -12.28 8.19 13.98
C ASN A 149 -12.37 7.74 12.52
N HIS A 150 -12.78 6.49 12.32
CA HIS A 150 -12.84 5.86 10.99
C HIS A 150 -13.63 6.70 9.98
N LYS A 151 -14.77 7.28 10.36
CA LYS A 151 -15.58 8.07 9.44
C LYS A 151 -14.83 9.30 8.96
N LYS A 152 -14.18 10.04 9.86
CA LYS A 152 -13.36 11.21 9.47
C LYS A 152 -12.20 10.83 8.57
N VAL A 153 -11.52 9.71 8.84
CA VAL A 153 -10.42 9.21 8.01
C VAL A 153 -10.93 8.80 6.63
N ILE A 154 -12.02 8.05 6.56
CA ILE A 154 -12.64 7.64 5.30
C ILE A 154 -13.13 8.87 4.50
N ASP A 155 -13.80 9.83 5.15
CA ASP A 155 -14.23 11.07 4.49
C ASP A 155 -13.05 11.89 3.96
N ALA A 156 -11.92 11.94 4.68
CA ALA A 156 -10.69 12.57 4.19
C ALA A 156 -10.10 11.84 2.97
N CYS A 157 -10.11 10.51 2.97
CA CYS A 157 -9.70 9.72 1.81
C CYS A 157 -10.57 10.01 0.59
N ALA A 158 -11.89 10.11 0.76
CA ALA A 158 -12.83 10.47 -0.30
C ALA A 158 -12.52 11.86 -0.88
N ALA A 159 -12.31 12.85 -0.01
CA ALA A 159 -12.04 14.23 -0.41
C ALA A 159 -10.72 14.39 -1.17
N ASN A 160 -9.74 13.49 -0.93
CA ASN A 160 -8.40 13.57 -1.51
C ASN A 160 -8.11 12.47 -2.55
N ASN A 161 -9.10 11.68 -2.95
CA ASN A 161 -8.95 10.55 -3.88
C ASN A 161 -7.86 9.55 -3.44
N VAL A 162 -7.79 9.26 -2.14
CA VAL A 162 -6.88 8.28 -1.55
C VAL A 162 -7.61 6.96 -1.37
N VAL A 163 -7.02 5.88 -1.89
CA VAL A 163 -7.50 4.51 -1.73
C VAL A 163 -7.19 4.03 -0.31
N ILE A 164 -8.07 3.23 0.28
CA ILE A 164 -7.83 2.63 1.59
C ILE A 164 -7.40 1.18 1.42
N GLU A 165 -6.34 0.80 2.12
CA GLU A 165 -5.90 -0.58 2.14
C GLU A 165 -6.80 -1.47 3.00
N LEU A 166 -7.14 -2.63 2.46
CA LEU A 166 -7.43 -3.83 3.23
C LEU A 166 -6.18 -4.70 3.20
N ASN A 167 -5.33 -4.56 4.19
CA ASN A 167 -4.13 -5.38 4.34
C ASN A 167 -4.53 -6.84 4.53
N ALA A 168 -4.10 -7.69 3.61
CA ALA A 168 -4.50 -9.09 3.54
C ALA A 168 -3.64 -10.03 4.41
N ASN A 169 -2.58 -9.51 5.05
CA ASN A 169 -1.80 -10.29 6.00
C ASN A 169 -2.75 -10.82 7.10
N PRO A 170 -2.79 -12.14 7.32
CA PRO A 170 -3.73 -12.73 8.28
C PRO A 170 -3.54 -12.24 9.71
N GLN A 171 -2.38 -11.65 10.04
CA GLN A 171 -2.17 -10.99 11.32
C GLN A 171 -2.74 -9.56 11.39
N ARG A 172 -3.16 -8.96 10.25
CA ARG A 172 -3.69 -7.60 10.20
C ARG A 172 -5.18 -7.58 9.84
N LEU A 173 -5.53 -7.95 8.62
CA LEU A 173 -6.86 -7.83 8.00
C LEU A 173 -7.45 -6.41 8.24
N ASP A 174 -6.66 -5.40 7.96
CA ASP A 174 -6.86 -3.97 8.29
C ASP A 174 -6.88 -3.13 6.99
N ILE A 175 -7.96 -2.45 6.69
CA ILE A 175 -9.11 -2.00 7.50
C ILE A 175 -10.08 -3.15 7.84
N ASP A 176 -10.86 -3.00 8.93
CA ASP A 176 -11.89 -3.97 9.28
C ASP A 176 -13.02 -4.00 8.25
N TRP A 177 -13.51 -5.20 7.92
CA TRP A 177 -14.56 -5.40 6.93
C TRP A 177 -15.84 -4.60 7.18
N ASN A 178 -16.14 -4.27 8.44
CA ASN A 178 -17.30 -3.46 8.82
C ASN A 178 -17.29 -2.05 8.20
N TRP A 179 -16.11 -1.54 7.81
CA TRP A 179 -15.96 -0.21 7.22
C TRP A 179 -16.04 -0.22 5.69
N ILE A 180 -15.95 -1.38 5.05
CA ILE A 180 -16.01 -1.50 3.59
C ILE A 180 -17.31 -0.91 3.01
N PRO A 181 -18.51 -1.18 3.59
CA PRO A 181 -19.73 -0.57 3.07
C PRO A 181 -19.70 0.97 3.09
N TYR A 182 -19.12 1.56 4.14
CA TYR A 182 -19.00 3.02 4.23
C TYR A 182 -18.00 3.58 3.21
N CYS A 183 -16.89 2.89 2.97
CA CYS A 183 -15.93 3.26 1.92
C CYS A 183 -16.61 3.24 0.54
N MET A 184 -17.39 2.20 0.23
CA MET A 184 -18.14 2.09 -1.03
C MET A 184 -19.19 3.19 -1.15
N GLU A 185 -19.94 3.51 -0.08
CA GLU A 185 -20.89 4.63 -0.04
C GLU A 185 -20.21 5.96 -0.39
N LYS A 186 -18.97 6.16 0.05
CA LYS A 186 -18.16 7.35 -0.25
C LYS A 186 -17.46 7.32 -1.61
N GLY A 187 -17.62 6.26 -2.39
CA GLY A 187 -16.98 6.10 -3.69
C GLY A 187 -15.47 5.81 -3.64
N ILE A 188 -14.97 5.35 -2.49
CA ILE A 188 -13.55 5.04 -2.31
C ILE A 188 -13.27 3.61 -2.73
N LYS A 189 -12.29 3.41 -3.61
CA LYS A 189 -11.75 2.07 -3.87
C LYS A 189 -11.02 1.50 -2.68
N ILE A 190 -11.07 0.18 -2.55
CA ILE A 190 -10.27 -0.58 -1.57
C ILE A 190 -9.14 -1.29 -2.32
N ALA A 191 -7.92 -1.19 -1.80
CA ALA A 191 -6.79 -1.99 -2.26
C ALA A 191 -6.62 -3.21 -1.36
N ILE A 192 -6.73 -4.41 -1.91
CA ILE A 192 -6.47 -5.66 -1.18
C ILE A 192 -5.00 -5.99 -1.36
N ASN A 193 -4.19 -5.80 -0.32
CA ASN A 193 -2.75 -5.87 -0.42
C ASN A 193 -2.17 -6.92 0.54
N PRO A 194 -1.27 -7.81 0.07
CA PRO A 194 -0.72 -8.88 0.90
C PRO A 194 0.31 -8.39 1.92
N ASP A 195 0.91 -7.20 1.72
CA ASP A 195 2.03 -6.70 2.54
C ASP A 195 3.12 -7.80 2.61
N ALA A 196 3.49 -8.28 1.41
CA ALA A 196 4.27 -9.47 1.27
C ALA A 196 5.77 -9.20 1.43
N HIS A 197 6.40 -9.94 2.36
CA HIS A 197 7.84 -9.92 2.61
C HIS A 197 8.54 -11.18 2.07
N SER A 198 7.79 -12.10 1.45
CA SER A 198 8.30 -13.28 0.76
C SER A 198 7.41 -13.65 -0.42
N MET A 199 7.91 -14.50 -1.29
CA MET A 199 7.13 -15.01 -2.44
C MET A 199 5.84 -15.71 -1.98
N GLU A 200 5.89 -16.50 -0.93
CA GLU A 200 4.72 -17.23 -0.40
C GLU A 200 3.67 -16.26 0.18
N ALA A 201 4.11 -15.15 0.76
CA ALA A 201 3.22 -14.15 1.36
C ALA A 201 2.37 -13.42 0.31
N ILE A 202 2.74 -13.43 -0.98
CA ILE A 202 1.89 -12.95 -2.08
C ILE A 202 0.50 -13.61 -2.03
N HIS A 203 0.43 -14.88 -1.64
CA HIS A 203 -0.83 -15.61 -1.54
C HIS A 203 -1.72 -15.20 -0.35
N TYR A 204 -1.26 -14.31 0.52
CA TYR A 204 -2.12 -13.72 1.56
C TYR A 204 -3.30 -12.95 0.95
N ILE A 205 -3.17 -12.51 -0.30
CA ILE A 205 -4.27 -11.86 -1.06
C ILE A 205 -5.60 -12.62 -0.92
N LYS A 206 -5.58 -13.96 -0.83
CA LYS A 206 -6.77 -14.80 -0.66
C LYS A 206 -7.55 -14.50 0.62
N TRP A 207 -6.83 -14.16 1.71
CA TRP A 207 -7.45 -13.82 2.98
C TRP A 207 -8.12 -12.45 2.92
N GLY A 208 -7.45 -11.49 2.28
CA GLY A 208 -8.03 -10.17 2.01
C GLY A 208 -9.27 -10.27 1.14
N VAL A 209 -9.27 -11.08 0.08
CA VAL A 209 -10.44 -11.31 -0.77
C VAL A 209 -11.60 -11.91 0.03
N ALA A 210 -11.34 -12.88 0.92
CA ALA A 210 -12.38 -13.46 1.76
C ALA A 210 -13.01 -12.42 2.71
N VAL A 211 -12.17 -11.56 3.31
CA VAL A 211 -12.62 -10.47 4.20
C VAL A 211 -13.35 -9.38 3.41
N ALA A 212 -12.85 -9.02 2.23
CA ALA A 212 -13.49 -8.05 1.34
C ALA A 212 -14.90 -8.50 0.92
N ARG A 213 -15.05 -9.76 0.55
CA ARG A 213 -16.36 -10.37 0.21
C ARG A 213 -17.33 -10.35 1.40
N LYS A 214 -16.83 -10.59 2.62
CA LYS A 214 -17.64 -10.45 3.84
C LYS A 214 -18.14 -9.01 4.03
N GLY A 215 -17.32 -8.02 3.68
CA GLY A 215 -17.69 -6.60 3.70
C GLY A 215 -18.55 -6.16 2.51
N GLY A 216 -18.84 -7.05 1.56
CA GLY A 216 -19.65 -6.74 0.37
C GLY A 216 -18.90 -5.99 -0.73
N LEU A 217 -17.54 -5.99 -0.69
CA LEU A 217 -16.74 -5.32 -1.73
C LEU A 217 -17.01 -5.94 -3.10
N THR A 218 -17.29 -5.08 -4.08
CA THR A 218 -17.48 -5.47 -5.47
C THR A 218 -16.20 -5.26 -6.29
N PRO A 219 -15.99 -5.99 -7.40
CA PRO A 219 -14.77 -5.86 -8.21
C PRO A 219 -14.50 -4.45 -8.72
N ASP A 220 -15.53 -3.71 -9.11
CA ASP A 220 -15.44 -2.32 -9.59
C ASP A 220 -14.93 -1.34 -8.51
N MET A 221 -15.13 -1.67 -7.23
CA MET A 221 -14.63 -0.90 -6.09
C MET A 221 -13.30 -1.43 -5.55
N CYS A 222 -12.71 -2.45 -6.15
CA CYS A 222 -11.41 -2.99 -5.79
C CYS A 222 -10.31 -2.45 -6.72
N LEU A 223 -9.24 -1.88 -6.17
CA LEU A 223 -8.12 -1.36 -6.96
C LEU A 223 -7.39 -2.47 -7.73
N ASN A 224 -7.20 -3.61 -7.09
CA ASN A 224 -6.40 -4.73 -7.63
C ASN A 224 -7.09 -5.50 -8.76
N THR A 225 -8.36 -5.21 -9.06
CA THR A 225 -9.07 -5.79 -10.20
C THR A 225 -8.87 -5.00 -11.50
N LEU A 226 -8.30 -3.80 -11.41
CA LEU A 226 -7.92 -3.03 -12.58
C LEU A 226 -6.90 -3.81 -13.41
N SER A 227 -7.08 -3.87 -14.71
CA SER A 227 -6.04 -4.32 -15.64
C SER A 227 -4.80 -3.43 -15.53
N LYS A 228 -3.68 -3.90 -16.03
CA LYS A 228 -2.43 -3.11 -16.06
C LYS A 228 -2.64 -1.72 -16.67
N GLN A 229 -3.40 -1.62 -17.77
CA GLN A 229 -3.66 -0.32 -18.41
C GLN A 229 -4.55 0.58 -17.56
N GLU A 230 -5.64 0.05 -17.01
CA GLU A 230 -6.53 0.81 -16.11
C GLU A 230 -5.80 1.26 -14.85
N PHE A 231 -4.83 0.46 -14.34
CA PHE A 231 -4.01 0.86 -13.22
C PHE A 231 -3.06 2.02 -13.58
N ILE A 232 -2.45 2.00 -14.77
CA ILE A 232 -1.64 3.12 -15.31
C ILE A 232 -2.51 4.38 -15.43
N ASP A 233 -3.70 4.25 -15.97
CA ASP A 233 -4.63 5.37 -16.13
C ASP A 233 -5.05 5.94 -14.75
N TRP A 234 -5.30 5.07 -13.77
CA TRP A 234 -5.57 5.48 -12.38
C TRP A 234 -4.38 6.22 -11.75
N LEU A 235 -3.15 5.76 -11.97
CA LEU A 235 -1.93 6.45 -11.48
C LEU A 235 -1.79 7.85 -12.07
N SER A 236 -2.23 8.08 -13.30
CA SER A 236 -2.12 9.37 -14.00
C SER A 236 -3.15 10.43 -13.58
N GLN A 237 -4.17 10.06 -12.81
CA GLN A 237 -5.29 10.96 -12.43
C GLN A 237 -5.00 11.89 -11.25
N LYS A 238 -3.78 11.91 -10.68
CA LYS A 238 -3.45 12.73 -9.51
C LYS A 238 -2.13 13.47 -9.68
#